data_1185e6b4455278aa52c46c3299978339
#
_entry.id   1185e6b4455278aa52c46c3299978339
#
_cell.length_a   1.000
_cell.length_b   1.000
_cell.length_c   1.000
_cell.angle_alpha   90.00
_cell.angle_beta   90.00
_cell.angle_gamma   90.00
#
_symmetry.space_group_name_H-M   'P 1'
#
loop_
_entity.id
_entity.type
_entity.pdbx_description
1 polymer ?
#
loop_
_entity_poly.entity_id
_entity_poly.type
_entity_poly.pdbx_seq_one_letter_code
_entity_poly.pdbx_strand_id
1 'polypeptide(L)'
;MPLPAPLAIGFLASHGGSNMQAILDAIAAGALPAEARIVICNNSGARALERARVAGVPGLHLSAAALGSEEALDRAMLEALRGHGVGLVVCAGYMRKVGPRVLAAYVRRVLNIHPALLPRHGGKGMYGIRVHEAVLAAGERETGVTVHLVDEVYDHGPIVAQARVPVQPGDTPEALQARVLQTEHRLYPETLRRIALGEIDLDAL
;
A
#
# COMPACT_ATOMS: atom_id res chain seq x y z
N MET A 1 -12.30 14.46 10.20
CA MET A 1 -13.31 14.74 9.16
C MET A 1 -13.24 13.68 8.08
N PRO A 2 -14.37 13.14 7.62
CA PRO A 2 -14.36 12.17 6.53
C PRO A 2 -13.69 12.76 5.29
N LEU A 3 -13.00 11.90 4.55
CA LEU A 3 -12.41 12.29 3.26
C LEU A 3 -13.52 12.60 2.24
N PRO A 4 -13.37 13.61 1.38
CA PRO A 4 -14.36 13.89 0.35
C PRO A 4 -14.47 12.75 -0.66
N ALA A 5 -15.70 12.44 -1.07
CA ALA A 5 -15.95 11.50 -2.15
C ALA A 5 -16.02 12.25 -3.51
N PRO A 6 -15.49 11.66 -4.60
CA PRO A 6 -14.74 10.42 -4.66
C PRO A 6 -13.35 10.54 -4.00
N LEU A 7 -12.88 9.46 -3.38
CA LEU A 7 -11.60 9.42 -2.69
C LEU A 7 -10.43 9.59 -3.67
N ALA A 8 -9.69 10.68 -3.57
CA ALA A 8 -8.56 10.99 -4.46
C ALA A 8 -7.29 10.25 -4.03
N ILE A 9 -6.91 9.19 -4.74
CA ILE A 9 -5.83 8.27 -4.36
C ILE A 9 -4.55 8.53 -5.16
N GLY A 10 -3.43 8.68 -4.44
CA GLY A 10 -2.08 8.59 -4.99
C GLY A 10 -1.42 7.28 -4.58
N PHE A 11 -0.83 6.57 -5.54
CA PHE A 11 -0.18 5.28 -5.29
C PHE A 11 1.33 5.42 -5.20
N LEU A 12 1.93 4.71 -4.24
CA LEU A 12 3.36 4.47 -4.16
C LEU A 12 3.63 2.98 -4.43
N ALA A 13 4.52 2.68 -5.36
CA ALA A 13 4.87 1.32 -5.75
C ALA A 13 6.36 1.17 -6.04
N SER A 14 6.88 -0.07 -6.03
CA SER A 14 8.28 -0.36 -6.38
C SER A 14 8.43 -1.35 -7.53
N HIS A 15 7.50 -2.28 -7.73
CA HIS A 15 7.66 -3.40 -8.67
C HIS A 15 6.38 -3.70 -9.47
N GLY A 16 5.75 -4.83 -9.19
CA GLY A 16 4.63 -5.38 -9.96
C GLY A 16 3.32 -4.61 -9.90
N GLY A 17 3.01 -4.01 -8.74
CA GLY A 17 1.80 -3.22 -8.53
C GLY A 17 0.50 -4.02 -8.58
N SER A 18 0.50 -5.29 -8.14
CA SER A 18 -0.72 -6.14 -8.20
C SER A 18 -1.81 -5.65 -7.23
N ASN A 19 -1.45 -5.18 -6.04
CA ASN A 19 -2.39 -4.54 -5.10
C ASN A 19 -2.98 -3.25 -5.67
N MET A 20 -2.16 -2.43 -6.32
CA MET A 20 -2.63 -1.25 -7.06
C MET A 20 -3.62 -1.66 -8.16
N GLN A 21 -3.32 -2.71 -8.93
CA GLN A 21 -4.22 -3.19 -9.98
C GLN A 21 -5.58 -3.59 -9.41
N ALA A 22 -5.62 -4.34 -8.30
CA ALA A 22 -6.87 -4.74 -7.67
C ALA A 22 -7.72 -3.51 -7.25
N ILE A 23 -7.07 -2.44 -6.80
CA ILE A 23 -7.75 -1.18 -6.48
C ILE A 23 -8.25 -0.48 -7.76
N LEU A 24 -7.43 -0.41 -8.81
CA LEU A 24 -7.83 0.17 -10.10
C LEU A 24 -9.02 -0.57 -10.71
N ASP A 25 -9.02 -1.90 -10.64
CA ASP A 25 -10.11 -2.75 -11.12
C ASP A 25 -11.41 -2.48 -10.33
N ALA A 26 -11.33 -2.32 -9.02
CA ALA A 26 -12.48 -1.96 -8.18
C ALA A 26 -13.04 -0.56 -8.49
N ILE A 27 -12.18 0.40 -8.79
CA ILE A 27 -12.58 1.74 -9.24
C ILE A 27 -13.28 1.65 -10.60
N ALA A 28 -12.69 0.96 -11.57
CA ALA A 28 -13.24 0.80 -12.90
C ALA A 28 -14.60 0.08 -12.92
N ALA A 29 -14.78 -0.89 -12.00
CA ALA A 29 -16.05 -1.59 -11.79
C ALA A 29 -17.11 -0.76 -11.05
N GLY A 30 -16.80 0.45 -10.59
CA GLY A 30 -17.70 1.28 -9.77
C GLY A 30 -17.92 0.74 -8.35
N ALA A 31 -17.17 -0.27 -7.93
CA ALA A 31 -17.26 -0.87 -6.60
C ALA A 31 -16.57 -0.04 -5.50
N LEU A 32 -15.62 0.80 -5.90
CA LEU A 32 -14.89 1.72 -5.02
C LEU A 32 -15.11 3.16 -5.51
N PRO A 33 -15.80 4.03 -4.74
CA PRO A 33 -15.99 5.43 -5.10
C PRO A 33 -14.72 6.25 -4.88
N ALA A 34 -13.76 6.07 -5.78
CA ALA A 34 -12.45 6.70 -5.73
C ALA A 34 -11.95 7.06 -7.14
N GLU A 35 -10.94 7.91 -7.19
CA GLU A 35 -10.21 8.29 -8.39
C GLU A 35 -8.71 8.07 -8.19
N ALA A 36 -8.08 7.35 -9.09
CA ALA A 36 -6.61 7.22 -9.13
C ALA A 36 -6.02 8.49 -9.75
N ARG A 37 -5.30 9.28 -8.98
CA ARG A 37 -4.76 10.57 -9.38
C ARG A 37 -3.35 10.48 -9.95
N ILE A 38 -2.52 9.62 -9.38
CA ILE A 38 -1.12 9.46 -9.76
C ILE A 38 -0.56 8.14 -9.24
N VAL A 39 0.40 7.58 -9.96
CA VAL A 39 1.26 6.48 -9.52
C VAL A 39 2.70 6.97 -9.47
N ILE A 40 3.32 6.89 -8.31
CA ILE A 40 4.74 7.20 -8.12
C ILE A 40 5.49 5.88 -7.88
N CYS A 41 6.52 5.62 -8.69
CA CYS A 41 7.33 4.42 -8.58
C CYS A 41 8.82 4.78 -8.48
N ASN A 42 9.56 4.08 -7.59
CA ASN A 42 10.99 4.31 -7.43
C ASN A 42 11.87 3.51 -8.41
N ASN A 43 11.27 2.66 -9.25
CA ASN A 43 11.95 1.93 -10.31
C ASN A 43 11.34 2.26 -11.67
N SER A 44 12.15 2.75 -12.59
CA SER A 44 11.71 3.23 -13.92
C SER A 44 11.12 2.11 -14.80
N GLY A 45 11.62 0.87 -14.67
CA GLY A 45 11.14 -0.29 -15.41
C GLY A 45 10.04 -1.10 -14.70
N ALA A 46 9.41 -0.55 -13.66
CA ALA A 46 8.42 -1.28 -12.90
C ALA A 46 7.11 -1.48 -13.67
N ARG A 47 6.56 -2.68 -13.61
CA ARG A 47 5.26 -3.00 -14.20
C ARG A 47 4.13 -2.13 -13.65
N ALA A 48 4.28 -1.57 -12.44
CA ALA A 48 3.33 -0.63 -11.87
C ALA A 48 3.13 0.62 -12.75
N LEU A 49 4.19 1.16 -13.37
CA LEU A 49 4.08 2.29 -14.29
C LEU A 49 3.35 1.93 -15.59
N GLU A 50 3.57 0.72 -16.11
CA GLU A 50 2.84 0.23 -17.27
C GLU A 50 1.35 0.02 -16.96
N ARG A 51 1.03 -0.51 -15.78
CA ARG A 51 -0.38 -0.61 -15.33
C ARG A 51 -1.05 0.76 -15.23
N ALA A 52 -0.35 1.76 -14.69
CA ALA A 52 -0.82 3.13 -14.62
C ALA A 52 -1.14 3.68 -16.03
N ARG A 53 -0.21 3.50 -16.97
CA ARG A 53 -0.39 3.92 -18.37
C ARG A 53 -1.61 3.28 -19.02
N VAL A 54 -1.79 1.97 -18.85
CA VAL A 54 -2.94 1.22 -19.38
C VAL A 54 -4.26 1.71 -18.76
N ALA A 55 -4.25 2.05 -17.47
CA ALA A 55 -5.41 2.57 -16.77
C ALA A 55 -5.66 4.09 -17.01
N GLY A 56 -4.83 4.76 -17.82
CA GLY A 56 -4.94 6.21 -18.06
C GLY A 56 -4.59 7.07 -16.84
N VAL A 57 -3.84 6.53 -15.87
CA VAL A 57 -3.42 7.25 -14.67
C VAL A 57 -2.01 7.79 -14.87
N PRO A 58 -1.74 9.07 -14.53
CA PRO A 58 -0.40 9.63 -14.58
C PRO A 58 0.60 8.79 -13.78
N GLY A 59 1.74 8.44 -14.41
CA GLY A 59 2.81 7.67 -13.77
C GLY A 59 4.11 8.47 -13.73
N LEU A 60 4.75 8.55 -12.56
CA LEU A 60 6.04 9.20 -12.37
C LEU A 60 7.07 8.24 -11.82
N HIS A 61 8.28 8.26 -12.39
CA HIS A 61 9.45 7.65 -11.79
C HIS A 61 10.16 8.68 -10.91
N LEU A 62 10.16 8.48 -9.60
CA LEU A 62 10.89 9.29 -8.63
C LEU A 62 11.76 8.39 -7.75
N SER A 63 13.06 8.62 -7.74
CA SER A 63 13.99 7.87 -6.89
C SER A 63 15.10 8.76 -6.34
N ALA A 64 15.62 8.43 -5.16
CA ALA A 64 16.73 9.18 -4.57
C ALA A 64 17.98 9.15 -5.48
N ALA A 65 18.19 8.05 -6.20
CA ALA A 65 19.30 7.93 -7.16
C ALA A 65 19.17 8.93 -8.33
N ALA A 66 17.94 9.16 -8.83
CA ALA A 66 17.71 10.11 -9.91
C ALA A 66 17.72 11.57 -9.44
N LEU A 67 17.31 11.83 -8.19
CA LEU A 67 17.16 13.17 -7.64
C LEU A 67 18.33 13.61 -6.75
N GLY A 68 19.29 12.71 -6.49
CA GLY A 68 20.52 12.98 -5.76
C GLY A 68 20.45 12.78 -4.25
N SER A 69 19.24 12.74 -3.63
CA SER A 69 19.09 12.50 -2.20
C SER A 69 17.68 12.03 -1.81
N GLU A 70 17.54 11.42 -0.64
CA GLU A 70 16.24 11.06 -0.04
C GLU A 70 15.41 12.33 0.28
N GLU A 71 16.06 13.42 0.65
CA GLU A 71 15.37 14.70 0.90
C GLU A 71 14.78 15.29 -0.38
N ALA A 72 15.52 15.24 -1.48
CA ALA A 72 15.02 15.66 -2.78
C ALA A 72 13.87 14.78 -3.27
N LEU A 73 13.94 13.47 -3.05
CA LEU A 73 12.86 12.52 -3.33
C LEU A 73 11.61 12.85 -2.54
N ASP A 74 11.73 13.05 -1.22
CA ASP A 74 10.59 13.36 -0.34
C ASP A 74 9.89 14.66 -0.76
N ARG A 75 10.66 15.71 -1.10
CA ARG A 75 10.11 16.96 -1.61
C ARG A 75 9.39 16.78 -2.94
N ALA A 76 10.03 16.12 -3.91
CA ALA A 76 9.43 15.88 -5.23
C ALA A 76 8.17 15.02 -5.14
N MET A 77 8.16 14.02 -4.27
CA MET A 77 7.00 13.18 -4.01
C MET A 77 5.83 14.00 -3.43
N LEU A 78 6.09 14.84 -2.44
CA LEU A 78 5.08 15.72 -1.86
C LEU A 78 4.51 16.69 -2.90
N GLU A 79 5.36 17.31 -3.72
CA GLU A 79 4.95 18.21 -4.80
C GLU A 79 4.06 17.48 -5.82
N ALA A 80 4.45 16.28 -6.24
CA ALA A 80 3.68 15.46 -7.17
C ALA A 80 2.31 15.08 -6.61
N LEU A 81 2.25 14.61 -5.36
CA LEU A 81 1.00 14.23 -4.70
C LEU A 81 0.04 15.43 -4.58
N ARG A 82 0.55 16.58 -4.16
CA ARG A 82 -0.26 17.82 -4.04
C ARG A 82 -0.72 18.33 -5.40
N GLY A 83 0.19 18.34 -6.37
CA GLY A 83 -0.12 18.81 -7.73
C GLY A 83 -1.20 18.01 -8.44
N HIS A 84 -1.40 16.75 -8.04
CA HIS A 84 -2.47 15.89 -8.54
C HIS A 84 -3.70 15.83 -7.61
N GLY A 85 -3.78 16.67 -6.58
CA GLY A 85 -4.93 16.75 -5.69
C GLY A 85 -5.18 15.47 -4.89
N VAL A 86 -4.11 14.75 -4.52
CA VAL A 86 -4.22 13.51 -3.74
C VAL A 86 -4.73 13.81 -2.34
N GLY A 87 -5.76 13.08 -1.90
CA GLY A 87 -6.30 13.14 -0.54
C GLY A 87 -5.88 11.96 0.34
N LEU A 88 -5.53 10.82 -0.29
CA LEU A 88 -5.07 9.62 0.40
C LEU A 88 -3.91 8.97 -0.36
N VAL A 89 -2.82 8.69 0.32
CA VAL A 89 -1.66 7.98 -0.22
C VAL A 89 -1.77 6.49 0.10
N VAL A 90 -1.59 5.65 -0.92
CA VAL A 90 -1.72 4.19 -0.83
C VAL A 90 -0.41 3.54 -1.23
N CYS A 91 0.31 2.96 -0.26
CA CYS A 91 1.48 2.15 -0.53
C CYS A 91 1.04 0.75 -1.01
N ALA A 92 1.29 0.46 -2.27
CA ALA A 92 0.94 -0.80 -2.93
C ALA A 92 2.23 -1.55 -3.33
N GLY A 93 2.96 -2.04 -2.34
CA GLY A 93 4.27 -2.67 -2.53
C GLY A 93 5.39 -1.65 -2.73
N TYR A 94 5.36 -0.56 -1.99
CA TYR A 94 6.45 0.42 -1.95
C TYR A 94 7.52 -0.04 -0.96
N MET A 95 8.73 -0.31 -1.49
CA MET A 95 9.83 -0.93 -0.74
C MET A 95 10.80 0.09 -0.11
N ARG A 96 10.38 1.34 -0.02
CA ARG A 96 11.16 2.43 0.59
C ARG A 96 10.37 3.06 1.72
N LYS A 97 11.08 3.77 2.59
CA LYS A 97 10.44 4.58 3.63
C LYS A 97 9.76 5.78 2.99
N VAL A 98 8.54 6.09 3.43
CA VAL A 98 7.89 7.35 3.07
C VAL A 98 8.57 8.46 3.85
N GLY A 99 8.92 9.55 3.17
CA GLY A 99 9.69 10.63 3.77
C GLY A 99 8.89 11.48 4.76
N PRO A 100 9.58 12.18 5.68
CA PRO A 100 8.93 12.93 6.75
C PRO A 100 8.06 14.08 6.26
N ARG A 101 8.37 14.70 5.12
CA ARG A 101 7.56 15.79 4.54
C ARG A 101 6.21 15.26 4.03
N VAL A 102 6.21 14.09 3.38
CA VAL A 102 4.98 13.43 2.95
C VAL A 102 4.17 13.02 4.17
N LEU A 103 4.77 12.37 5.18
CA LEU A 103 4.08 11.96 6.40
C LEU A 103 3.47 13.14 7.16
N ALA A 104 4.21 14.26 7.28
CA ALA A 104 3.72 15.47 7.93
C ALA A 104 2.57 16.15 7.16
N ALA A 105 2.57 16.07 5.83
CA ALA A 105 1.52 16.66 5.01
C ALA A 105 0.27 15.78 4.91
N TYR A 106 0.43 14.46 5.03
CA TYR A 106 -0.61 13.43 4.92
C TYR A 106 -0.81 12.69 6.25
N VAL A 107 -0.89 13.45 7.35
CA VAL A 107 -1.13 12.89 8.69
C VAL A 107 -2.38 12.01 8.66
N ARG A 108 -2.25 10.74 9.06
CA ARG A 108 -3.33 9.73 9.01
C ARG A 108 -3.95 9.54 7.61
N ARG A 109 -3.20 9.84 6.56
CA ARG A 109 -3.64 9.74 5.16
C ARG A 109 -2.64 8.97 4.30
N VAL A 110 -1.76 8.17 4.92
CA VAL A 110 -0.88 7.23 4.24
C VAL A 110 -1.20 5.83 4.73
N LEU A 111 -1.62 4.96 3.83
CA LEU A 111 -1.94 3.56 4.13
C LEU A 111 -0.89 2.64 3.51
N ASN A 112 -0.61 1.55 4.22
CA ASN A 112 0.19 0.44 3.69
C ASN A 112 -0.56 -0.88 3.88
N ILE A 113 -0.25 -1.86 3.03
CA ILE A 113 -0.67 -3.24 3.20
C ILE A 113 0.54 -4.11 3.49
N HIS A 114 0.45 -4.91 4.55
CA HIS A 114 1.50 -5.82 5.00
C HIS A 114 1.00 -7.26 5.00
N PRO A 115 1.77 -8.23 4.46
CA PRO A 115 1.30 -9.61 4.26
C PRO A 115 1.43 -10.50 5.50
N ALA A 116 1.14 -9.96 6.68
CA ALA A 116 1.04 -10.70 7.94
C ALA A 116 0.04 -10.05 8.90
N LEU A 117 -0.25 -10.72 10.03
CA LEU A 117 -1.04 -10.18 11.13
C LEU A 117 -0.13 -9.34 12.04
N LEU A 118 -0.03 -8.05 11.78
CA LEU A 118 0.74 -7.15 12.65
C LEU A 118 0.22 -7.18 14.10
N PRO A 119 1.12 -7.02 15.09
CA PRO A 119 2.53 -6.63 14.99
C PRO A 119 3.52 -7.77 14.69
N ARG A 120 3.04 -9.04 14.60
CA ARG A 120 3.91 -10.17 14.28
C ARG A 120 4.40 -10.11 12.84
N HIS A 121 5.64 -10.52 12.62
CA HIS A 121 6.28 -10.60 11.30
C HIS A 121 6.27 -9.25 10.53
N GLY A 122 6.28 -8.12 11.26
CA GLY A 122 6.44 -6.77 10.75
C GLY A 122 7.81 -6.17 11.05
N GLY A 123 8.06 -4.95 10.54
CA GLY A 123 9.23 -4.17 10.83
C GLY A 123 10.31 -4.24 9.75
N LYS A 124 11.44 -3.60 10.02
CA LYS A 124 12.55 -3.44 9.06
C LYS A 124 13.03 -4.79 8.52
N GLY A 125 12.99 -4.96 7.20
CA GLY A 125 13.45 -6.18 6.51
C GLY A 125 12.35 -7.23 6.28
N MET A 126 11.15 -7.05 6.86
CA MET A 126 9.99 -7.92 6.66
C MET A 126 9.17 -7.47 5.44
N TYR A 127 9.50 -7.99 4.27
CA TYR A 127 8.81 -7.70 3.02
C TYR A 127 8.92 -8.87 2.03
N GLY A 128 7.95 -8.94 1.12
CA GLY A 128 7.91 -9.95 0.06
C GLY A 128 7.92 -11.36 0.62
N ILE A 129 8.71 -12.26 0.01
CA ILE A 129 8.77 -13.68 0.39
C ILE A 129 9.28 -13.90 1.82
N ARG A 130 10.13 -13.00 2.33
CA ARG A 130 10.73 -13.12 3.67
C ARG A 130 9.70 -13.17 4.80
N VAL A 131 8.57 -12.51 4.63
CA VAL A 131 7.47 -12.56 5.62
C VAL A 131 6.92 -13.98 5.72
N HIS A 132 6.70 -14.62 4.58
CA HIS A 132 6.15 -15.98 4.51
C HIS A 132 7.16 -17.02 4.99
N GLU A 133 8.44 -16.84 4.68
CA GLU A 133 9.53 -17.65 5.25
C GLU A 133 9.54 -17.55 6.79
N ALA A 134 9.43 -16.34 7.34
CA ALA A 134 9.41 -16.12 8.79
C ALA A 134 8.18 -16.73 9.45
N VAL A 135 6.99 -16.62 8.84
CA VAL A 135 5.75 -17.25 9.33
C VAL A 135 5.89 -18.76 9.40
N LEU A 136 6.41 -19.38 8.34
CA LEU A 136 6.60 -20.83 8.29
C LEU A 136 7.68 -21.29 9.27
N ALA A 137 8.80 -20.59 9.36
CA ALA A 137 9.88 -20.88 10.30
C ALA A 137 9.43 -20.78 11.77
N ALA A 138 8.49 -19.88 12.07
CA ALA A 138 7.88 -19.76 13.42
C ALA A 138 6.84 -20.83 13.72
N GLY A 139 6.51 -21.71 12.77
CA GLY A 139 5.51 -22.77 12.96
C GLY A 139 4.09 -22.22 13.17
N GLU A 140 3.81 -21.04 12.67
CA GLU A 140 2.47 -20.44 12.79
C GLU A 140 1.43 -21.28 12.04
N ARG A 141 0.25 -21.41 12.62
CA ARG A 141 -0.89 -22.09 11.98
C ARG A 141 -1.76 -21.12 11.18
N GLU A 142 -1.53 -19.83 11.38
CA GLU A 142 -2.30 -18.75 10.79
C GLU A 142 -1.38 -17.56 10.55
N THR A 143 -1.57 -16.91 9.43
CA THR A 143 -1.02 -15.59 9.09
C THR A 143 -2.16 -14.69 8.62
N GLY A 144 -1.88 -13.66 7.86
CA GLY A 144 -2.93 -12.81 7.32
C GLY A 144 -2.41 -11.62 6.55
N VAL A 145 -3.26 -10.62 6.50
CA VAL A 145 -3.01 -9.35 5.85
C VAL A 145 -3.42 -8.23 6.79
N THR A 146 -2.61 -7.19 6.87
CA THR A 146 -2.92 -5.98 7.64
C THR A 146 -2.87 -4.76 6.74
N VAL A 147 -3.94 -3.97 6.73
CA VAL A 147 -3.92 -2.59 6.26
C VAL A 147 -3.74 -1.69 7.48
N HIS A 148 -2.75 -0.81 7.45
CA HIS A 148 -2.41 0.06 8.57
C HIS A 148 -2.04 1.47 8.10
N LEU A 149 -2.13 2.44 8.99
CA LEU A 149 -1.57 3.77 8.79
C LEU A 149 -0.05 3.71 8.83
N VAL A 150 0.59 4.51 8.01
CA VAL A 150 2.05 4.62 7.97
C VAL A 150 2.50 5.75 8.88
N ASP A 151 3.47 5.45 9.74
CA ASP A 151 4.19 6.40 10.57
C ASP A 151 5.70 6.36 10.29
N GLU A 152 6.50 6.93 11.18
CA GLU A 152 7.96 6.97 11.04
C GLU A 152 8.64 5.62 11.29
N VAL A 153 7.92 4.62 11.82
CA VAL A 153 8.45 3.29 12.13
C VAL A 153 7.81 2.26 11.21
N TYR A 154 8.59 1.36 10.62
CA TYR A 154 8.06 0.33 9.73
C TYR A 154 7.01 -0.53 10.43
N ASP A 155 5.84 -0.67 9.80
CA ASP A 155 4.74 -1.57 10.16
C ASP A 155 4.20 -1.38 11.60
N HIS A 156 4.36 -0.18 12.17
CA HIS A 156 4.03 0.15 13.56
C HIS A 156 2.70 0.92 13.70
N GLY A 157 2.31 1.69 12.70
CA GLY A 157 1.14 2.57 12.76
C GLY A 157 -0.18 1.84 13.02
N PRO A 158 -1.23 2.58 13.41
CA PRO A 158 -2.54 2.03 13.75
C PRO A 158 -3.11 1.09 12.69
N ILE A 159 -3.66 -0.04 13.13
CA ILE A 159 -4.29 -1.03 12.25
C ILE A 159 -5.66 -0.51 11.83
N VAL A 160 -5.91 -0.51 10.52
CA VAL A 160 -7.19 -0.10 9.92
C VAL A 160 -8.07 -1.32 9.65
N ALA A 161 -7.50 -2.39 9.11
CA ALA A 161 -8.19 -3.64 8.84
C ALA A 161 -7.21 -4.83 8.84
N GLN A 162 -7.71 -6.00 9.22
CA GLN A 162 -6.96 -7.26 9.13
C GLN A 162 -7.85 -8.38 8.59
N ALA A 163 -7.24 -9.31 7.87
CA ALA A 163 -7.87 -10.56 7.47
C ALA A 163 -6.93 -11.73 7.74
N ARG A 164 -7.48 -12.83 8.24
CA ARG A 164 -6.74 -14.04 8.59
C ARG A 164 -6.62 -14.96 7.38
N VAL A 165 -5.48 -15.66 7.28
CA VAL A 165 -5.18 -16.63 6.24
C VAL A 165 -4.58 -17.88 6.90
N PRO A 166 -5.15 -19.07 6.70
CA PRO A 166 -4.61 -20.29 7.29
C PRO A 166 -3.28 -20.67 6.62
N VAL A 167 -2.33 -21.14 7.42
CA VAL A 167 -1.15 -21.86 6.97
C VAL A 167 -1.50 -23.32 6.84
N GLN A 168 -1.29 -23.90 5.66
CA GLN A 168 -1.62 -25.30 5.40
C GLN A 168 -0.40 -26.20 5.62
N PRO A 169 -0.59 -27.45 6.06
CA PRO A 169 0.50 -28.40 6.13
C PRO A 169 1.21 -28.57 4.78
N GLY A 170 2.52 -28.43 4.77
CA GLY A 170 3.33 -28.54 3.56
C GLY A 170 3.40 -27.28 2.70
N ASP A 171 2.88 -26.15 3.18
CA ASP A 171 3.06 -24.88 2.47
C ASP A 171 4.52 -24.56 2.24
N THR A 172 4.86 -24.15 1.02
CA THR A 172 6.08 -23.43 0.71
C THR A 172 5.87 -21.91 0.91
N PRO A 173 6.91 -21.12 1.07
CA PRO A 173 6.79 -19.67 1.14
C PRO A 173 6.01 -19.08 -0.05
N GLU A 174 6.22 -19.60 -1.26
CA GLU A 174 5.54 -19.16 -2.48
C GLU A 174 4.04 -19.53 -2.49
N ALA A 175 3.70 -20.73 -2.01
CA ALA A 175 2.31 -21.17 -1.91
C ALA A 175 1.54 -20.31 -0.89
N LEU A 176 2.15 -20.04 0.26
CA LEU A 176 1.59 -19.16 1.27
C LEU A 176 1.47 -17.72 0.76
N GLN A 177 2.50 -17.20 0.09
CA GLN A 177 2.49 -15.87 -0.53
C GLN A 177 1.33 -15.72 -1.51
N ALA A 178 1.15 -16.69 -2.40
CA ALA A 178 0.07 -16.67 -3.39
C ALA A 178 -1.32 -16.63 -2.72
N ARG A 179 -1.52 -17.38 -1.63
CA ARG A 179 -2.76 -17.39 -0.85
C ARG A 179 -2.99 -16.08 -0.12
N VAL A 180 -1.96 -15.51 0.52
CA VAL A 180 -2.03 -14.21 1.19
C VAL A 180 -2.32 -13.09 0.19
N LEU A 181 -1.68 -13.11 -0.99
CA LEU A 181 -1.89 -12.12 -2.05
C LEU A 181 -3.34 -12.05 -2.52
N GLN A 182 -4.04 -13.20 -2.62
CA GLN A 182 -5.48 -13.22 -2.94
C GLN A 182 -6.31 -12.47 -1.88
N THR A 183 -5.90 -12.56 -0.61
CA THR A 183 -6.55 -11.85 0.48
C THR A 183 -6.21 -10.36 0.46
N GLU A 184 -4.97 -9.99 0.13
CA GLU A 184 -4.59 -8.58 -0.07
C GLU A 184 -5.45 -7.91 -1.15
N HIS A 185 -5.63 -8.58 -2.30
CA HIS A 185 -6.42 -8.06 -3.43
C HIS A 185 -7.90 -7.85 -3.11
N ARG A 186 -8.43 -8.49 -2.07
CA ARG A 186 -9.80 -8.28 -1.58
C ARG A 186 -9.85 -7.25 -0.46
N LEU A 187 -8.95 -7.37 0.52
CA LEU A 187 -8.98 -6.55 1.73
C LEU A 187 -8.67 -5.08 1.43
N TYR A 188 -7.70 -4.79 0.56
CA TYR A 188 -7.27 -3.42 0.32
C TYR A 188 -8.35 -2.59 -0.37
N PRO A 189 -8.93 -3.01 -1.51
CA PRO A 189 -10.04 -2.28 -2.13
C PRO A 189 -11.25 -2.14 -1.20
N GLU A 190 -11.59 -3.19 -0.43
CA GLU A 190 -12.72 -3.14 0.51
C GLU A 190 -12.46 -2.16 1.66
N THR A 191 -11.24 -2.13 2.19
CA THR A 191 -10.86 -1.15 3.22
C THR A 191 -10.98 0.28 2.70
N LEU A 192 -10.49 0.53 1.47
CA LEU A 192 -10.61 1.84 0.83
C LEU A 192 -12.07 2.23 0.55
N ARG A 193 -12.90 1.27 0.14
CA ARG A 193 -14.35 1.48 -0.03
C ARG A 193 -15.00 1.94 1.28
N ARG A 194 -14.71 1.27 2.37
CA ARG A 194 -15.23 1.60 3.69
C ARG A 194 -14.80 2.98 4.18
N ILE A 195 -13.54 3.36 3.87
CA ILE A 195 -13.03 4.72 4.14
C ILE A 195 -13.78 5.75 3.29
N ALA A 196 -13.97 5.49 2.00
CA ALA A 196 -14.66 6.38 1.08
C ALA A 196 -16.14 6.61 1.46
N LEU A 197 -16.77 5.60 2.04
CA LEU A 197 -18.17 5.67 2.53
C LEU A 197 -18.28 6.25 3.96
N GLY A 198 -17.15 6.57 4.61
CA GLY A 198 -17.15 7.06 6.00
C GLY A 198 -17.44 5.99 7.06
N GLU A 199 -17.41 4.70 6.68
CA GLU A 199 -17.57 3.57 7.61
C GLU A 199 -16.32 3.37 8.47
N ILE A 200 -15.16 3.84 8.00
CA ILE A 200 -13.89 3.89 8.74
C ILE A 200 -13.45 5.35 8.79
N ASP A 201 -13.36 5.90 9.99
CA ASP A 201 -12.76 7.22 10.23
C ASP A 201 -11.30 7.05 10.63
N LEU A 202 -10.39 7.45 9.73
CA LEU A 202 -8.95 7.37 9.97
C LEU A 202 -8.48 8.30 11.09
N ASP A 203 -9.23 9.36 11.38
CA ASP A 203 -8.88 10.30 12.45
C ASP A 203 -9.23 9.75 13.85
N ALA A 204 -10.11 8.76 13.92
CA ALA A 204 -10.51 8.10 15.16
C ALA A 204 -9.57 6.96 15.59
N LEU A 205 -8.61 6.54 14.74
CA LEU A 205 -7.64 5.47 15.03
C LEU A 205 -6.39 6.03 15.80
#